data_cb3d123b0d144466ca7a789767a13c5d
#
_entry.id   cb3d123b0d144466ca7a789767a13c5d
#
_cell.length_a   1.000
_cell.length_b   1.000
_cell.length_c   1.000
_cell.angle_alpha   90.00
_cell.angle_beta   90.00
_cell.angle_gamma   90.00
#
_symmetry.space_group_name_H-M   'P 1'
#
loop_
_entity.id
_entity.type
_entity.pdbx_description
1 polymer ?
#
loop_
_entity_poly.entity_id
_entity_poly.type
_entity_poly.pdbx_seq_one_letter_code
_entity_poly.pdbx_strand_id
1 'polypeptide(L)'
;MDKKKLTRNISETEIDDSLVSYCGLYCGDCHGYTGSIADLARDLREELKKYKFDEVAKVIPFKEFKSYPECFQCLGAMENLRCKGCKGSSRSEYCEIAQCALKNEYQGCWQCNEFENCAKFNFLKPVHNDANLRNLRKIKKEGVERFLEGKRDF
;
A
#
# COMPACT_ATOMS: atom_id res chain seq x y z
N MET A 1 21.89 9.49 25.77
CA MET A 1 20.73 9.64 24.89
C MET A 1 20.61 8.39 24.05
N ASP A 2 19.84 7.42 24.55
CA ASP A 2 19.73 6.11 23.91
C ASP A 2 18.86 6.18 22.69
N LYS A 3 19.47 5.90 21.53
CA LYS A 3 18.76 5.60 20.29
C LYS A 3 18.08 4.25 20.45
N LYS A 4 16.86 4.23 20.97
CA LYS A 4 16.01 3.04 20.92
C LYS A 4 15.67 2.76 19.46
N LYS A 5 16.50 1.94 18.85
CA LYS A 5 16.26 1.31 17.56
C LYS A 5 14.95 0.56 17.66
N LEU A 6 13.93 1.04 16.99
CA LEU A 6 12.65 0.36 16.85
C LEU A 6 12.86 -0.85 15.94
N THR A 7 13.49 -1.90 16.48
CA THR A 7 13.49 -3.22 15.86
C THR A 7 12.11 -3.79 16.10
N ARG A 8 11.20 -3.64 15.12
CA ARG A 8 10.06 -4.53 15.04
C ARG A 8 10.61 -5.94 14.95
N ASN A 9 10.33 -6.76 15.95
CA ASN A 9 10.45 -8.20 15.83
C ASN A 9 9.55 -8.61 14.66
N ILE A 10 10.18 -8.98 13.55
CA ILE A 10 9.53 -9.71 12.49
C ILE A 10 9.38 -11.12 13.07
N SER A 11 8.30 -11.33 13.85
CA SER A 11 7.80 -12.67 14.09
C SER A 11 7.54 -13.27 12.71
N GLU A 12 7.94 -14.52 12.51
CA GLU A 12 7.60 -15.33 11.35
C GLU A 12 6.14 -15.08 11.00
N THR A 13 5.90 -14.23 10.00
CA THR A 13 4.57 -13.89 9.56
C THR A 13 4.06 -15.12 8.85
N GLU A 14 3.05 -15.78 9.41
CA GLU A 14 2.27 -16.76 8.68
C GLU A 14 1.94 -16.16 7.32
N ILE A 15 2.36 -16.88 6.29
CA ILE A 15 2.17 -16.46 4.90
C ILE A 15 0.67 -16.54 4.63
N ASP A 16 0.03 -15.37 4.52
CA ASP A 16 -1.41 -15.27 4.28
C ASP A 16 -1.67 -15.06 2.78
N ASP A 17 -2.12 -16.10 2.11
CA ASP A 17 -2.45 -16.10 0.68
C ASP A 17 -3.66 -15.21 0.36
N SER A 18 -4.52 -14.92 1.35
CA SER A 18 -5.63 -14.00 1.20
C SER A 18 -5.19 -12.56 0.88
N LEU A 19 -3.94 -12.23 1.23
CA LEU A 19 -3.33 -10.93 0.94
C LEU A 19 -2.79 -10.80 -0.50
N VAL A 20 -2.77 -11.89 -1.27
CA VAL A 20 -2.50 -11.79 -2.71
C VAL A 20 -3.72 -11.23 -3.41
N SER A 21 -3.59 -10.00 -3.91
CA SER A 21 -4.70 -9.31 -4.58
C SER A 21 -5.05 -9.94 -5.92
N TYR A 22 -6.24 -9.66 -6.45
CA TYR A 22 -6.65 -10.14 -7.76
C TYR A 22 -5.68 -9.74 -8.89
N CYS A 23 -5.04 -8.57 -8.79
CA CYS A 23 -4.08 -8.06 -9.79
C CYS A 23 -2.66 -8.61 -9.63
N GLY A 24 -2.39 -9.48 -8.65
CA GLY A 24 -1.07 -10.06 -8.42
C GLY A 24 -0.15 -9.26 -7.51
N LEU A 25 -0.58 -8.10 -7.00
CA LEU A 25 0.17 -7.38 -5.96
C LEU A 25 -0.10 -8.02 -4.59
N TYR A 26 0.89 -7.97 -3.70
CA TYR A 26 0.76 -8.48 -2.34
C TYR A 26 0.40 -7.34 -1.38
N CYS A 27 -0.78 -7.43 -0.77
CA CYS A 27 -1.26 -6.40 0.16
C CYS A 27 -0.35 -6.23 1.38
N GLY A 28 0.31 -7.30 1.84
CA GLY A 28 1.25 -7.25 2.97
C GLY A 28 2.47 -6.35 2.75
N ASP A 29 2.85 -6.07 1.49
CA ASP A 29 3.93 -5.14 1.14
C ASP A 29 3.41 -3.71 0.90
N CYS A 30 2.08 -3.50 0.89
CA CYS A 30 1.47 -2.22 0.58
C CYS A 30 1.38 -1.31 1.82
N HIS A 31 1.88 -0.07 1.70
CA HIS A 31 1.79 0.92 2.78
C HIS A 31 0.35 1.17 3.27
N GLY A 32 -0.64 1.06 2.39
CA GLY A 32 -2.04 1.22 2.75
C GLY A 32 -2.53 0.11 3.67
N TYR A 33 -2.14 -1.14 3.44
CA TYR A 33 -2.48 -2.28 4.28
C TYR A 33 -1.67 -2.29 5.57
N THR A 34 -0.37 -2.11 5.50
CA THR A 34 0.51 -2.06 6.68
C THR A 34 0.28 -0.83 7.54
N GLY A 35 -0.30 0.22 6.98
CA GLY A 35 -0.53 1.50 7.64
C GLY A 35 0.73 2.32 7.89
N SER A 36 1.87 1.96 7.30
CA SER A 36 3.16 2.57 7.60
C SER A 36 3.20 4.08 7.38
N ILE A 37 2.66 4.56 6.25
CA ILE A 37 2.57 6.02 5.99
C ILE A 37 1.57 6.68 6.93
N ALA A 38 0.42 6.05 7.20
CA ALA A 38 -0.59 6.59 8.08
C ALA A 38 -0.09 6.73 9.52
N ASP A 39 0.66 5.74 10.01
CA ASP A 39 1.27 5.80 11.35
C ASP A 39 2.32 6.91 11.45
N LEU A 40 3.22 7.01 10.47
CA LEU A 40 4.23 8.07 10.44
C LEU A 40 3.61 9.46 10.36
N ALA A 41 2.55 9.63 9.57
CA ALA A 41 1.84 10.91 9.46
C ALA A 41 1.16 11.29 10.78
N ARG A 42 0.52 10.33 11.45
CA ARG A 42 -0.07 10.51 12.79
C ARG A 42 1.00 10.92 13.80
N ASP A 43 2.06 10.14 13.90
CA ASP A 43 3.12 10.35 14.89
C ASP A 43 3.80 11.72 14.66
N LEU A 44 4.05 12.11 13.40
CA LEU A 44 4.58 13.43 13.09
C LEU A 44 3.60 14.55 13.47
N ARG A 45 2.30 14.40 13.19
CA ARG A 45 1.31 15.40 13.59
C ARG A 45 1.21 15.55 15.09
N GLU A 46 1.32 14.47 15.85
CA GLU A 46 1.33 14.52 17.33
C GLU A 46 2.54 15.30 17.84
N GLU A 47 3.74 15.04 17.30
CA GLU A 47 4.95 15.78 17.68
C GLU A 47 4.86 17.27 17.30
N LEU A 48 4.36 17.58 16.09
CA LEU A 48 4.17 18.96 15.65
C LEU A 48 3.20 19.73 16.57
N LYS A 49 2.11 19.11 17.03
CA LYS A 49 1.17 19.70 18.00
C LYS A 49 1.82 19.90 19.36
N LYS A 50 2.53 18.90 19.87
CA LYS A 50 3.22 18.92 21.16
C LYS A 50 4.18 20.11 21.28
N TYR A 51 4.90 20.41 20.20
CA TYR A 51 5.86 21.52 20.16
C TYR A 51 5.26 22.84 19.66
N LYS A 52 3.94 22.91 19.45
CA LYS A 52 3.26 24.10 18.88
C LYS A 52 3.96 24.60 17.62
N PHE A 53 4.24 23.66 16.70
CA PHE A 53 5.06 23.97 15.52
C PHE A 53 4.41 24.98 14.59
N ASP A 54 3.11 25.16 14.64
CA ASP A 54 2.38 26.23 13.98
C ASP A 54 2.85 27.63 14.39
N GLU A 55 3.24 27.83 15.65
CA GLU A 55 3.84 29.10 16.12
C GLU A 55 5.32 29.17 15.73
N VAL A 56 6.05 28.07 15.79
CA VAL A 56 7.45 27.99 15.39
C VAL A 56 7.60 28.32 13.90
N ALA A 57 6.73 27.82 13.06
CA ALA A 57 6.71 28.04 11.61
C ALA A 57 6.52 29.54 11.22
N LYS A 58 5.88 30.33 12.09
CA LYS A 58 5.68 31.78 11.86
C LYS A 58 6.94 32.61 12.09
N VAL A 59 7.83 32.15 12.97
CA VAL A 59 9.01 32.93 13.39
C VAL A 59 10.30 32.49 12.69
N ILE A 60 10.37 31.27 12.19
CA ILE A 60 11.53 30.76 11.45
C ILE A 60 11.49 31.32 10.01
N PRO A 61 12.58 31.95 9.52
CA PRO A 61 12.57 32.68 8.23
C PRO A 61 12.75 31.77 7.01
N PHE A 62 12.18 30.57 7.02
CA PHE A 62 12.16 29.69 5.84
C PHE A 62 10.88 29.91 5.06
N LYS A 63 11.01 30.23 3.78
CA LYS A 63 9.86 30.50 2.90
C LYS A 63 8.89 29.31 2.77
N GLU A 64 9.41 28.10 2.91
CA GLU A 64 8.65 26.86 2.83
C GLU A 64 7.61 26.74 3.97
N PHE A 65 7.88 27.36 5.12
CA PHE A 65 6.95 27.31 6.26
C PHE A 65 5.70 28.17 6.07
N LYS A 66 5.64 28.98 5.02
CA LYS A 66 4.41 29.68 4.64
C LYS A 66 3.28 28.69 4.28
N SER A 67 3.63 27.50 3.77
CA SER A 67 2.71 26.41 3.42
C SER A 67 2.56 25.37 4.53
N TYR A 68 2.97 25.70 5.77
CA TYR A 68 2.84 24.76 6.89
C TYR A 68 1.38 24.35 7.16
N PRO A 69 0.36 25.25 7.12
CA PRO A 69 -1.01 24.85 7.34
C PRO A 69 -1.49 23.78 6.35
N GLU A 70 -1.16 23.93 5.06
CA GLU A 70 -1.52 22.99 4.01
C GLU A 70 -0.77 21.65 4.19
N CYS A 71 0.52 21.72 4.57
CA CYS A 71 1.31 20.54 4.89
C CYS A 71 0.67 19.75 6.06
N PHE A 72 0.28 20.44 7.12
CA PHE A 72 -0.35 19.82 8.28
C PHE A 72 -1.70 19.19 7.95
N GLN A 73 -2.49 19.80 7.07
CA GLN A 73 -3.73 19.24 6.54
C GLN A 73 -3.46 17.99 5.68
N CYS A 74 -2.43 18.04 4.83
CA CYS A 74 -2.02 16.90 4.00
C CYS A 74 -1.62 15.69 4.86
N LEU A 75 -0.84 15.91 5.93
CA LEU A 75 -0.52 14.87 6.92
C LEU A 75 -1.79 14.30 7.56
N GLY A 76 -2.81 15.13 7.81
CA GLY A 76 -4.10 14.68 8.34
C GLY A 76 -4.86 13.78 7.35
N ALA A 77 -4.77 14.04 6.06
CA ALA A 77 -5.33 13.15 5.05
C ALA A 77 -4.55 11.82 4.99
N MET A 78 -3.21 11.87 5.06
CA MET A 78 -2.36 10.67 5.05
C MET A 78 -2.60 9.76 6.25
N GLU A 79 -2.91 10.30 7.43
CA GLU A 79 -3.24 9.55 8.65
C GLU A 79 -4.41 8.59 8.45
N ASN A 80 -5.31 8.91 7.51
CA ASN A 80 -6.48 8.11 7.18
C ASN A 80 -6.27 7.14 5.99
N LEU A 81 -5.07 7.10 5.40
CA LEU A 81 -4.75 6.21 4.29
C LEU A 81 -4.54 4.77 4.77
N ARG A 82 -5.64 4.08 5.07
CA ARG A 82 -5.63 2.67 5.48
C ARG A 82 -6.50 1.82 4.58
N CYS A 83 -6.06 0.60 4.33
CA CYS A 83 -6.73 -0.37 3.50
C CYS A 83 -6.85 -1.71 4.23
N LYS A 84 -7.97 -2.40 4.04
CA LYS A 84 -8.23 -3.73 4.63
C LYS A 84 -7.86 -4.88 3.68
N GLY A 85 -7.13 -4.59 2.61
CA GLY A 85 -6.84 -5.56 1.55
C GLY A 85 -7.85 -5.49 0.40
N CYS A 86 -7.55 -6.19 -0.69
CA CYS A 86 -8.42 -6.21 -1.88
C CYS A 86 -9.49 -7.29 -1.80
N LYS A 87 -9.20 -8.43 -1.17
CA LYS A 87 -10.15 -9.53 -0.96
C LYS A 87 -10.94 -9.31 0.32
N GLY A 88 -12.26 -9.45 0.24
CA GLY A 88 -13.14 -9.29 1.40
C GLY A 88 -13.37 -7.86 1.90
N SER A 89 -12.98 -6.85 1.16
CA SER A 89 -13.23 -5.45 1.49
C SER A 89 -14.14 -4.77 0.47
N SER A 90 -14.78 -3.64 0.85
CA SER A 90 -15.58 -2.80 -0.05
C SER A 90 -14.80 -2.25 -1.25
N ARG A 91 -13.46 -2.31 -1.21
CA ARG A 91 -12.63 -1.86 -2.34
C ARG A 91 -12.85 -2.69 -3.60
N SER A 92 -13.26 -3.95 -3.48
CA SER A 92 -13.64 -4.78 -4.62
C SER A 92 -14.84 -4.23 -5.40
N GLU A 93 -15.70 -3.45 -4.76
CA GLU A 93 -16.88 -2.83 -5.40
C GLU A 93 -16.51 -1.73 -6.40
N TYR A 94 -15.34 -1.10 -6.23
CA TYR A 94 -14.87 0.01 -7.07
C TYR A 94 -13.70 -0.37 -8.00
N CYS A 95 -13.20 -1.60 -7.90
CA CYS A 95 -12.05 -2.05 -8.67
C CYS A 95 -12.50 -2.95 -9.83
N GLU A 96 -12.37 -2.47 -11.07
CA GLU A 96 -12.73 -3.23 -12.28
C GLU A 96 -12.01 -4.58 -12.39
N ILE A 97 -10.78 -4.67 -11.86
CA ILE A 97 -10.01 -5.93 -11.82
C ILE A 97 -10.70 -6.92 -10.88
N ALA A 98 -11.03 -6.47 -9.67
CA ALA A 98 -11.69 -7.32 -8.68
C ALA A 98 -13.07 -7.75 -9.17
N GLN A 99 -13.87 -6.83 -9.72
CA GLN A 99 -15.18 -7.15 -10.30
C GLN A 99 -15.08 -8.18 -11.43
N CYS A 100 -14.09 -8.03 -12.31
CA CYS A 100 -13.85 -8.99 -13.39
C CYS A 100 -13.46 -10.37 -12.85
N ALA A 101 -12.56 -10.42 -11.86
CA ALA A 101 -12.13 -11.67 -11.24
C ALA A 101 -13.28 -12.37 -10.52
N LEU A 102 -14.07 -11.64 -9.75
CA LEU A 102 -15.25 -12.15 -9.05
C LEU A 102 -16.32 -12.68 -10.01
N LYS A 103 -16.61 -11.94 -11.09
CA LYS A 103 -17.57 -12.36 -12.12
C LYS A 103 -17.19 -13.67 -12.79
N ASN A 104 -15.88 -13.93 -12.95
CA ASN A 104 -15.37 -15.15 -13.58
C ASN A 104 -14.97 -16.23 -12.56
N GLU A 105 -15.26 -16.02 -11.26
CA GLU A 105 -14.91 -16.92 -10.16
C GLU A 105 -13.40 -17.20 -10.05
N TYR A 106 -12.55 -16.23 -10.48
CA TYR A 106 -11.10 -16.33 -10.37
C TYR A 106 -10.62 -15.93 -8.96
N GLN A 107 -9.71 -16.68 -8.41
CA GLN A 107 -8.97 -16.31 -7.21
C GLN A 107 -8.00 -15.15 -7.46
N GLY A 108 -7.59 -14.98 -8.72
CA GLY A 108 -6.78 -13.88 -9.19
C GLY A 108 -6.56 -13.94 -10.69
N CYS A 109 -6.09 -12.84 -11.26
CA CYS A 109 -5.92 -12.71 -12.71
C CYS A 109 -4.89 -13.68 -13.32
N TRP A 110 -4.07 -14.35 -12.49
CA TRP A 110 -3.20 -15.44 -12.98
C TRP A 110 -3.97 -16.63 -13.55
N GLN A 111 -5.26 -16.78 -13.24
CA GLN A 111 -6.14 -17.81 -13.81
C GLN A 111 -6.75 -17.38 -15.16
N CYS A 112 -6.71 -16.09 -15.48
CA CYS A 112 -7.16 -15.56 -16.75
C CYS A 112 -6.11 -15.82 -17.86
N ASN A 113 -6.55 -16.21 -19.05
CA ASN A 113 -5.63 -16.41 -20.17
C ASN A 113 -5.23 -15.12 -20.89
N GLU A 114 -5.97 -14.04 -20.66
CA GLU A 114 -5.80 -12.75 -21.34
C GLU A 114 -5.15 -11.67 -20.45
N PHE A 115 -4.65 -12.03 -19.26
CA PHE A 115 -4.16 -11.03 -18.31
C PHE A 115 -2.98 -10.21 -18.87
N GLU A 116 -2.17 -10.77 -19.76
CA GLU A 116 -0.99 -10.10 -20.32
C GLU A 116 -1.33 -8.79 -21.06
N ASN A 117 -2.47 -8.74 -21.72
CA ASN A 117 -2.92 -7.60 -22.52
C ASN A 117 -4.14 -6.89 -21.91
N CYS A 118 -4.43 -7.12 -20.64
CA CYS A 118 -5.61 -6.58 -19.98
C CYS A 118 -5.50 -5.08 -19.74
N ALA A 119 -6.33 -4.30 -20.43
CA ALA A 119 -6.37 -2.83 -20.30
C ALA A 119 -6.73 -2.35 -18.87
N LYS A 120 -7.42 -3.20 -18.08
CA LYS A 120 -7.77 -2.87 -16.68
C LYS A 120 -6.55 -2.67 -15.80
N PHE A 121 -5.36 -3.11 -16.20
CA PHE A 121 -4.12 -2.87 -15.43
C PHE A 121 -3.49 -1.49 -15.69
N ASN A 122 -3.97 -0.73 -16.67
CA ASN A 122 -3.35 0.54 -17.03
C ASN A 122 -3.29 1.55 -15.88
N PHE A 123 -4.28 1.57 -14.98
CA PHE A 123 -4.27 2.47 -13.84
C PHE A 123 -3.22 2.12 -12.77
N LEU A 124 -2.66 0.91 -12.79
CA LEU A 124 -1.58 0.50 -11.89
C LEU A 124 -0.21 1.01 -12.35
N LYS A 125 -0.03 1.24 -13.64
CA LYS A 125 1.26 1.60 -14.24
C LYS A 125 1.96 2.81 -13.63
N PRO A 126 1.27 3.92 -13.29
CA PRO A 126 1.93 5.09 -12.71
C PRO A 126 2.63 4.82 -11.37
N VAL A 127 2.18 3.81 -10.61
CA VAL A 127 2.72 3.48 -9.28
C VAL A 127 3.57 2.20 -9.34
N HIS A 128 3.10 1.18 -10.04
CA HIS A 128 3.66 -0.18 -9.99
C HIS A 128 4.38 -0.59 -11.27
N ASN A 129 4.35 0.24 -12.33
CA ASN A 129 4.85 -0.13 -13.66
C ASN A 129 4.25 -1.49 -14.10
N ASP A 130 5.10 -2.50 -14.33
CA ASP A 130 4.69 -3.86 -14.70
C ASP A 130 4.83 -4.87 -13.55
N ALA A 131 4.96 -4.42 -12.30
CA ALA A 131 5.14 -5.28 -11.14
C ALA A 131 4.02 -6.33 -11.01
N ASN A 132 2.78 -5.90 -11.22
CA ASN A 132 1.62 -6.78 -11.19
C ASN A 132 1.71 -7.89 -12.27
N LEU A 133 2.13 -7.57 -13.49
CA LEU A 133 2.28 -8.57 -14.58
C LEU A 133 3.40 -9.57 -14.25
N ARG A 134 4.55 -9.09 -13.74
CA ARG A 134 5.65 -9.97 -13.31
C ARG A 134 5.21 -10.93 -12.22
N ASN A 135 4.48 -10.41 -11.22
CA ASN A 135 3.92 -11.23 -10.15
C ASN A 135 2.91 -12.26 -10.68
N LEU A 136 1.98 -11.84 -11.55
CA LEU A 136 0.99 -12.75 -12.14
C LEU A 136 1.64 -13.90 -12.92
N ARG A 137 2.68 -13.60 -13.71
CA ARG A 137 3.47 -14.62 -14.42
C ARG A 137 4.12 -15.61 -13.46
N LYS A 138 4.71 -15.07 -12.36
CA LYS A 138 5.33 -15.88 -11.32
C LYS A 138 4.31 -16.78 -10.64
N ILE A 139 3.18 -16.24 -10.22
CA ILE A 139 2.10 -17.01 -9.59
C ILE A 139 1.57 -18.09 -10.55
N LYS A 140 1.34 -17.75 -11.83
CA LYS A 140 0.87 -18.71 -12.83
C LYS A 140 1.85 -19.85 -13.06
N LYS A 141 3.16 -19.59 -12.99
CA LYS A 141 4.23 -20.58 -13.20
C LYS A 141 4.51 -21.44 -11.99
N GLU A 142 4.56 -20.83 -10.80
CA GLU A 142 5.13 -21.45 -9.61
C GLU A 142 4.10 -21.72 -8.50
N GLY A 143 2.89 -21.15 -8.63
CA GLY A 143 1.85 -21.18 -7.61
C GLY A 143 1.97 -20.05 -6.60
N VAL A 144 0.88 -19.83 -5.85
CA VAL A 144 0.77 -18.74 -4.86
C VAL A 144 1.75 -18.94 -3.70
N GLU A 145 1.87 -20.17 -3.19
CA GLU A 145 2.75 -20.47 -2.05
C GLU A 145 4.21 -20.08 -2.35
N ARG A 146 4.77 -20.55 -3.47
CA ARG A 146 6.13 -20.21 -3.88
C ARG A 146 6.32 -18.73 -4.17
N PHE A 147 5.29 -18.08 -4.73
CA PHE A 147 5.32 -16.63 -4.91
C PHE A 147 5.47 -15.90 -3.58
N LEU A 148 4.77 -16.36 -2.53
CA LEU A 148 4.81 -15.75 -1.21
C LEU A 148 6.14 -15.96 -0.47
N GLU A 149 6.80 -17.09 -0.68
CA GLU A 149 8.12 -17.38 -0.12
C GLU A 149 9.24 -16.59 -0.81
N GLY A 150 9.03 -16.16 -2.05
CA GLY A 150 10.04 -15.52 -2.87
C GLY A 150 10.01 -13.98 -2.84
N LYS A 151 10.91 -13.39 -3.63
CA LYS A 151 10.90 -11.94 -3.86
C LYS A 151 9.67 -11.55 -4.67
N ARG A 152 8.91 -10.58 -4.19
CA ARG A 152 7.75 -9.96 -4.84
C ARG A 152 8.12 -8.62 -5.45
N ASP A 153 7.45 -8.25 -6.54
CA ASP A 153 7.55 -6.93 -7.15
C ASP A 153 6.42 -6.03 -6.62
N PHE A 154 6.75 -4.74 -6.40
CA PHE A 154 5.80 -3.74 -5.92
C PHE A 154 5.79 -2.49 -6.80
#